data_4a3b29d45d37ab0dd5fc0b5cb017c6e4
#
_entry.id   4a3b29d45d37ab0dd5fc0b5cb017c6e4
#
_cell.length_a   1.000
_cell.length_b   1.000
_cell.length_c   1.000
_cell.angle_alpha   90.00
_cell.angle_beta   90.00
_cell.angle_gamma   90.00
#
_symmetry.space_group_name_H-M   'P 1'
#
loop_
_entity.id
_entity.type
_entity.pdbx_description
1 polymer ?
#
loop_
_entity_poly.entity_id
_entity_poly.type
_entity_poly.pdbx_seq_one_letter_code
_entity_poly.pdbx_strand_id
1 'polypeptide(L)'
;MRKKSFDQKYLETLSKRTSLNVRAQKQLQSCQKGFEGECRTDKVTAQVTKGLFLCLDDVNLVFDDQRIQIDKLLQIGNRLYLIDIKNYHGHYTFHDRTWYCNGKPLTQSIFGQIDRAHDILARIFAENHVNIEIVKVLVFTDYEVVLDIQEETGVVVKYLWDFCGWLQKLCTESGQRGSIPWKECLESYTVTPYRPVKDFSSEMTRKLTPGIICPNCNGFEWQQHRYYLCCQHCGYCEPKETAYVRTICEYGTLFFKKTLTICELMKFLGQNYSRSYLERVLLKHFQSLKFKSKQFCYQNNGIEFEYWFSDRKKYFDKLQKRIHWGS
;
A
#
# COMPACT_ATOMS: atom_id res chain seq x y z
N MET A 1 8.97 5.06 3.38
CA MET A 1 8.69 3.67 2.94
C MET A 1 7.27 3.61 2.41
N ARG A 2 7.07 3.16 1.16
CA ARG A 2 5.76 3.06 0.51
C ARG A 2 4.80 2.16 1.31
N LYS A 3 3.53 2.54 1.37
CA LYS A 3 2.50 1.74 2.05
C LYS A 3 1.78 0.87 1.03
N LYS A 4 1.43 -0.35 1.45
CA LYS A 4 0.57 -1.22 0.63
C LYS A 4 -0.81 -0.58 0.42
N SER A 5 -1.42 -0.81 -0.73
CA SER A 5 -2.80 -0.39 -0.98
C SER A 5 -3.76 -1.03 0.03
N PHE A 6 -4.94 -0.42 0.20
CA PHE A 6 -5.95 -0.99 1.11
C PHE A 6 -6.42 -2.37 0.63
N ASP A 7 -6.62 -2.55 -0.67
CA ASP A 7 -7.02 -3.83 -1.27
C ASP A 7 -5.99 -4.92 -1.02
N GLN A 8 -4.70 -4.61 -1.15
CA GLN A 8 -3.64 -5.57 -0.86
C GLN A 8 -3.67 -6.01 0.60
N LYS A 9 -3.73 -5.07 1.55
CA LYS A 9 -3.80 -5.37 2.99
C LYS A 9 -5.03 -6.21 3.34
N TYR A 10 -6.19 -5.84 2.78
CA TYR A 10 -7.44 -6.56 2.98
C TYR A 10 -7.34 -8.01 2.48
N LEU A 11 -6.86 -8.19 1.24
CA LEU A 11 -6.74 -9.53 0.65
C LEU A 11 -5.64 -10.38 1.31
N GLU A 12 -4.52 -9.79 1.71
CA GLU A 12 -3.48 -10.48 2.49
C GLU A 12 -4.02 -10.94 3.84
N THR A 13 -4.76 -10.09 4.56
CA THR A 13 -5.35 -10.44 5.84
C THR A 13 -6.43 -11.52 5.68
N LEU A 14 -7.25 -11.38 4.64
CA LEU A 14 -8.32 -12.34 4.34
C LEU A 14 -7.76 -13.71 3.97
N SER A 15 -6.73 -13.78 3.14
CA SER A 15 -6.11 -15.02 2.66
C SER A 15 -5.52 -15.89 3.79
N LYS A 16 -5.14 -15.26 4.90
CA LYS A 16 -4.63 -15.95 6.09
C LYS A 16 -5.72 -16.61 6.92
N ARG A 17 -7.01 -16.21 6.74
CA ARG A 17 -8.14 -16.65 7.59
C ARG A 17 -9.20 -17.44 6.85
N THR A 18 -9.19 -17.42 5.53
CA THR A 18 -10.12 -18.16 4.69
C THR A 18 -9.56 -18.33 3.28
N SER A 19 -10.06 -19.32 2.55
CA SER A 19 -9.69 -19.51 1.14
C SER A 19 -10.23 -18.36 0.29
N LEU A 20 -9.39 -17.83 -0.59
CA LEU A 20 -9.80 -16.84 -1.59
C LEU A 20 -10.36 -17.55 -2.83
N ASN A 21 -11.37 -16.97 -3.47
CA ASN A 21 -11.79 -17.41 -4.79
C ASN A 21 -10.75 -17.00 -5.85
N VAL A 22 -10.83 -17.59 -7.04
CA VAL A 22 -9.86 -17.37 -8.14
C VAL A 22 -9.69 -15.89 -8.49
N ARG A 23 -10.77 -15.10 -8.49
CA ARG A 23 -10.72 -13.66 -8.79
C ARG A 23 -9.92 -12.91 -7.72
N ALA A 24 -10.20 -13.15 -6.44
CA ALA A 24 -9.51 -12.50 -5.33
C ALA A 24 -8.02 -12.92 -5.25
N GLN A 25 -7.71 -14.19 -5.58
CA GLN A 25 -6.31 -14.65 -5.68
C GLN A 25 -5.54 -13.90 -6.76
N LYS A 26 -6.12 -13.77 -7.96
CA LYS A 26 -5.51 -13.01 -9.06
C LYS A 26 -5.34 -11.54 -8.69
N GLN A 27 -6.33 -10.93 -8.04
CA GLN A 27 -6.24 -9.54 -7.57
C GLN A 27 -5.12 -9.37 -6.54
N LEU A 28 -5.01 -10.30 -5.57
CA LEU A 28 -3.92 -10.25 -4.58
C LEU A 28 -2.54 -10.34 -5.24
N GLN A 29 -2.37 -11.29 -6.17
CA GLN A 29 -1.11 -11.44 -6.93
C GLN A 29 -0.78 -10.17 -7.72
N SER A 30 -1.77 -9.56 -8.39
CA SER A 30 -1.58 -8.30 -9.12
C SER A 30 -1.15 -7.18 -8.19
N CYS A 31 -1.81 -7.00 -7.03
CA CYS A 31 -1.44 -5.98 -6.04
C CYS A 31 -0.02 -6.21 -5.50
N GLN A 32 0.35 -7.45 -5.21
CA GLN A 32 1.70 -7.79 -4.72
C GLN A 32 2.78 -7.47 -5.75
N LYS A 33 2.58 -7.89 -7.01
CA LYS A 33 3.49 -7.58 -8.11
C LYS A 33 3.62 -6.06 -8.33
N GLY A 34 2.50 -5.33 -8.36
CA GLY A 34 2.51 -3.87 -8.48
C GLY A 34 3.35 -3.23 -7.38
N PHE A 35 3.05 -3.55 -6.12
CA PHE A 35 3.78 -3.03 -4.96
C PHE A 35 5.28 -3.35 -4.98
N GLU A 36 5.69 -4.54 -5.43
CA GLU A 36 7.10 -4.90 -5.59
C GLU A 36 7.79 -4.01 -6.63
N GLY A 37 7.16 -3.79 -7.78
CA GLY A 37 7.69 -2.93 -8.84
C GLY A 37 7.88 -1.50 -8.36
N GLU A 38 6.87 -0.96 -7.68
CA GLU A 38 6.90 0.36 -7.07
C GLU A 38 8.03 0.49 -6.02
N CYS A 39 8.19 -0.50 -5.14
CA CYS A 39 9.27 -0.52 -4.15
C CYS A 39 10.67 -0.60 -4.78
N ARG A 40 10.84 -1.34 -5.89
CA ARG A 40 12.11 -1.39 -6.63
C ARG A 40 12.44 -0.03 -7.24
N THR A 41 11.46 0.62 -7.88
CA THR A 41 11.62 1.96 -8.47
C THR A 41 11.93 3.01 -7.39
N ASP A 42 11.27 2.94 -6.23
CA ASP A 42 11.55 3.83 -5.10
C ASP A 42 13.00 3.70 -4.60
N LYS A 43 13.52 2.48 -4.50
CA LYS A 43 14.91 2.23 -4.11
C LYS A 43 15.88 2.87 -5.10
N VAL A 44 15.69 2.65 -6.39
CA VAL A 44 16.52 3.24 -7.45
C VAL A 44 16.45 4.77 -7.39
N THR A 45 15.24 5.33 -7.30
CA THR A 45 15.04 6.78 -7.20
C THR A 45 15.78 7.35 -5.99
N ALA A 46 15.61 6.75 -4.80
CA ALA A 46 16.24 7.22 -3.57
C ALA A 46 17.78 7.16 -3.63
N GLN A 47 18.34 6.10 -4.24
CA GLN A 47 19.79 5.94 -4.42
C GLN A 47 20.38 7.01 -5.34
N VAL A 48 19.68 7.35 -6.43
CA VAL A 48 20.14 8.34 -7.39
C VAL A 48 19.95 9.77 -6.87
N THR A 49 18.75 10.07 -6.38
CA THR A 49 18.38 11.44 -5.97
C THR A 49 18.99 11.84 -4.62
N LYS A 50 19.34 10.87 -3.77
CA LYS A 50 19.89 11.09 -2.41
C LYS A 50 19.09 12.10 -1.57
N GLY A 51 17.78 12.22 -1.83
CA GLY A 51 16.89 13.18 -1.18
C GLY A 51 17.10 14.64 -1.59
N LEU A 52 17.86 14.91 -2.65
CA LEU A 52 18.15 16.26 -3.12
C LEU A 52 17.03 16.84 -3.99
N PHE A 53 16.10 16.03 -4.47
CA PHE A 53 15.02 16.40 -5.36
C PHE A 53 13.66 16.18 -4.69
N LEU A 54 12.68 17.03 -5.03
CA LEU A 54 11.33 16.90 -4.53
C LEU A 54 10.65 15.72 -5.21
N CYS A 55 10.24 14.74 -4.40
CA CYS A 55 9.59 13.51 -4.86
C CYS A 55 8.34 13.24 -4.02
N LEU A 56 7.21 12.94 -4.67
CA LEU A 56 5.99 12.46 -4.05
C LEU A 56 5.65 11.09 -4.60
N ASP A 57 5.31 10.16 -3.69
CA ASP A 57 4.91 8.80 -4.01
C ASP A 57 3.44 8.57 -3.68
N ASP A 58 2.74 7.75 -4.49
CA ASP A 58 1.35 7.32 -4.26
C ASP A 58 0.39 8.52 -4.07
N VAL A 59 0.43 9.48 -5.00
CA VAL A 59 -0.38 10.69 -4.95
C VAL A 59 -1.78 10.39 -5.45
N ASN A 60 -2.78 10.63 -4.60
CA ASN A 60 -4.19 10.44 -4.93
C ASN A 60 -4.86 11.81 -5.04
N LEU A 61 -5.39 12.14 -6.22
CA LEU A 61 -6.03 13.43 -6.51
C LEU A 61 -7.47 13.25 -6.95
N VAL A 62 -8.29 14.28 -6.67
CA VAL A 62 -9.63 14.45 -7.25
C VAL A 62 -9.71 15.83 -7.88
N PHE A 63 -10.14 15.85 -9.14
CA PHE A 63 -10.37 17.06 -9.91
C PHE A 63 -11.59 16.85 -10.81
N ASP A 64 -12.58 17.75 -10.77
CA ASP A 64 -13.86 17.63 -11.51
C ASP A 64 -14.49 16.24 -11.36
N ASP A 65 -14.65 15.76 -10.14
CA ASP A 65 -15.16 14.42 -9.80
C ASP A 65 -14.36 13.24 -10.39
N GLN A 66 -13.27 13.51 -11.09
CA GLN A 66 -12.37 12.49 -11.60
C GLN A 66 -11.28 12.20 -10.58
N ARG A 67 -11.16 10.93 -10.23
CA ARG A 67 -10.12 10.44 -9.32
C ARG A 67 -8.99 9.82 -10.11
N ILE A 68 -7.76 10.21 -9.78
CA ILE A 68 -6.53 9.60 -10.28
C ILE A 68 -5.62 9.21 -9.14
N GLN A 69 -4.82 8.19 -9.40
CA GLN A 69 -3.66 7.81 -8.58
C GLN A 69 -2.42 7.93 -9.45
N ILE A 70 -1.39 8.53 -8.91
CA ILE A 70 -0.09 8.72 -9.55
C ILE A 70 0.95 7.98 -8.72
N ASP A 71 1.69 7.07 -9.33
CA ASP A 71 2.66 6.25 -8.62
C ASP A 71 3.82 7.08 -8.09
N LYS A 72 4.30 8.05 -8.89
CA LYS A 72 5.40 8.93 -8.48
C LYS A 72 5.43 10.24 -9.28
N LEU A 73 5.67 11.35 -8.57
CA LEU A 73 6.02 12.66 -9.14
C LEU A 73 7.43 13.03 -8.68
N LEU A 74 8.30 13.40 -9.62
CA LEU A 74 9.68 13.79 -9.34
C LEU A 74 10.02 15.07 -10.07
N GLN A 75 10.38 16.12 -9.33
CA GLN A 75 10.88 17.36 -9.94
C GLN A 75 12.39 17.33 -10.11
N ILE A 76 12.85 17.59 -11.35
CA ILE A 76 14.27 17.77 -11.67
C ILE A 76 14.39 19.04 -12.53
N GLY A 77 15.07 20.07 -12.04
CA GLY A 77 15.09 21.37 -12.69
C GLY A 77 13.69 21.97 -12.81
N ASN A 78 13.32 22.42 -14.00
CA ASN A 78 12.01 23.00 -14.32
C ASN A 78 11.00 21.98 -14.87
N ARG A 79 11.29 20.67 -14.74
CA ARG A 79 10.46 19.60 -15.24
C ARG A 79 9.90 18.76 -14.11
N LEU A 80 8.63 18.37 -14.26
CA LEU A 80 7.96 17.41 -13.39
C LEU A 80 7.80 16.10 -14.15
N TYR A 81 8.49 15.07 -13.68
CA TYR A 81 8.39 13.73 -14.23
C TYR A 81 7.21 13.01 -13.58
N LEU A 82 6.17 12.77 -14.40
CA LEU A 82 5.03 11.94 -14.06
C LEU A 82 5.39 10.50 -14.39
N ILE A 83 5.67 9.70 -13.36
CA ILE A 83 6.18 8.34 -13.51
C ILE A 83 5.09 7.35 -13.14
N ASP A 84 4.73 6.50 -14.10
CA ASP A 84 3.82 5.37 -13.95
C ASP A 84 4.64 4.07 -13.99
N ILE A 85 4.39 3.15 -13.07
CA ILE A 85 5.23 1.98 -12.83
C ILE A 85 4.46 0.71 -13.17
N LYS A 86 5.01 -0.12 -14.07
CA LYS A 86 4.40 -1.37 -14.51
C LYS A 86 5.31 -2.56 -14.20
N ASN A 87 4.81 -3.50 -13.42
CA ASN A 87 5.49 -4.78 -13.17
C ASN A 87 4.81 -5.89 -13.99
N TYR A 88 4.91 -5.74 -15.32
CA TYR A 88 4.28 -6.62 -16.30
C TYR A 88 5.29 -7.65 -16.80
N HIS A 89 4.82 -8.87 -17.05
CA HIS A 89 5.59 -9.99 -17.55
C HIS A 89 5.07 -10.42 -18.90
N GLY A 90 5.97 -10.77 -19.83
CA GLY A 90 5.64 -11.24 -21.18
C GLY A 90 6.00 -10.25 -22.28
N HIS A 91 5.53 -10.53 -23.49
CA HIS A 91 5.81 -9.74 -24.68
C HIS A 91 4.67 -8.76 -24.95
N TYR A 92 4.98 -7.46 -24.91
CA TYR A 92 4.06 -6.36 -25.16
C TYR A 92 4.43 -5.64 -26.45
N THR A 93 3.46 -5.53 -27.37
CA THR A 93 3.60 -4.76 -28.59
C THR A 93 2.60 -3.61 -28.60
N PHE A 94 3.01 -2.46 -29.14
CA PHE A 94 2.16 -1.31 -29.35
C PHE A 94 2.21 -0.88 -30.82
N HIS A 95 1.09 -1.04 -31.51
CA HIS A 95 0.89 -0.61 -32.89
C HIS A 95 -0.61 -0.29 -33.11
N ASP A 96 -0.91 0.50 -34.13
CA ASP A 96 -2.28 0.95 -34.43
C ASP A 96 -3.02 1.52 -33.19
N ARG A 97 -2.29 2.26 -32.33
CA ARG A 97 -2.78 2.84 -31.05
C ARG A 97 -3.31 1.79 -30.07
N THR A 98 -2.97 0.55 -30.24
CA THR A 98 -3.43 -0.58 -29.42
C THR A 98 -2.27 -1.33 -28.80
N TRP A 99 -2.41 -1.65 -27.51
CA TRP A 99 -1.48 -2.53 -26.82
C TRP A 99 -1.90 -3.99 -26.92
N TYR A 100 -0.94 -4.86 -27.17
CA TYR A 100 -1.10 -6.32 -27.18
C TYR A 100 -0.18 -6.94 -26.13
N CYS A 101 -0.65 -8.03 -25.48
CA CYS A 101 0.19 -8.87 -24.64
C CYS A 101 0.17 -10.30 -25.19
N ASN A 102 1.34 -10.81 -25.58
CA ASN A 102 1.49 -12.11 -26.24
C ASN A 102 0.52 -12.28 -27.42
N GLY A 103 0.42 -11.25 -28.27
CA GLY A 103 -0.45 -11.22 -29.46
C GLY A 103 -1.94 -11.00 -29.18
N LYS A 104 -2.37 -10.81 -27.92
CA LYS A 104 -3.77 -10.53 -27.58
C LYS A 104 -3.96 -9.06 -27.24
N PRO A 105 -4.98 -8.38 -27.82
CA PRO A 105 -5.22 -6.97 -27.52
C PRO A 105 -5.58 -6.77 -26.04
N LEU A 106 -5.04 -5.71 -25.43
CA LEU A 106 -5.39 -5.31 -24.08
C LEU A 106 -6.69 -4.50 -24.10
N THR A 107 -7.55 -4.74 -23.10
CA THR A 107 -8.79 -3.98 -22.91
C THR A 107 -8.56 -2.57 -22.38
N GLN A 108 -7.42 -2.34 -21.73
CA GLN A 108 -7.03 -1.04 -21.20
C GLN A 108 -5.71 -0.60 -21.82
N SER A 109 -5.67 0.66 -22.30
CA SER A 109 -4.44 1.25 -22.81
C SER A 109 -3.47 1.53 -21.67
N ILE A 110 -2.24 1.06 -21.79
CA ILE A 110 -1.16 1.33 -20.84
C ILE A 110 -0.86 2.84 -20.84
N PHE A 111 -0.78 3.46 -22.02
CA PHE A 111 -0.58 4.91 -22.15
C PHE A 111 -1.78 5.72 -21.69
N GLY A 112 -3.02 5.25 -21.88
CA GLY A 112 -4.23 5.96 -21.49
C GLY A 112 -4.33 6.30 -20.00
N GLN A 113 -3.66 5.54 -19.14
CA GLN A 113 -3.60 5.84 -17.70
C GLN A 113 -2.71 7.07 -17.43
N ILE A 114 -1.51 7.09 -18.00
CA ILE A 114 -0.57 8.19 -17.81
C ILE A 114 -1.03 9.46 -18.54
N ASP A 115 -1.66 9.33 -19.71
CA ASP A 115 -2.24 10.47 -20.44
C ASP A 115 -3.34 11.14 -19.64
N ARG A 116 -4.27 10.36 -19.07
CA ARG A 116 -5.31 10.91 -18.19
C ARG A 116 -4.73 11.60 -16.96
N ALA A 117 -3.70 11.03 -16.34
CA ALA A 117 -3.06 11.65 -15.19
C ALA A 117 -2.34 12.95 -15.58
N HIS A 118 -1.68 12.97 -16.76
CA HIS A 118 -1.06 14.15 -17.33
C HIS A 118 -2.08 15.27 -17.57
N ASP A 119 -3.21 14.98 -18.23
CA ASP A 119 -4.23 15.97 -18.57
C ASP A 119 -4.86 16.59 -17.31
N ILE A 120 -5.12 15.80 -16.29
CA ILE A 120 -5.65 16.30 -15.01
C ILE A 120 -4.61 17.19 -14.32
N LEU A 121 -3.33 16.78 -14.25
CA LEU A 121 -2.27 17.61 -13.68
C LEU A 121 -2.10 18.92 -14.44
N ALA A 122 -2.10 18.87 -15.78
CA ALA A 122 -1.97 20.05 -16.61
C ALA A 122 -3.11 21.05 -16.36
N ARG A 123 -4.35 20.56 -16.21
CA ARG A 123 -5.52 21.41 -15.88
C ARG A 123 -5.39 22.02 -14.47
N ILE A 124 -5.04 21.22 -13.47
CA ILE A 124 -4.81 21.70 -12.10
C ILE A 124 -3.75 22.83 -12.11
N PHE A 125 -2.64 22.61 -12.79
CA PHE A 125 -1.56 23.60 -12.85
C PHE A 125 -1.95 24.84 -13.62
N ALA A 126 -2.70 24.74 -14.71
CA ALA A 126 -3.21 25.87 -15.45
C ALA A 126 -4.14 26.76 -14.60
N GLU A 127 -5.08 26.16 -13.85
CA GLU A 127 -5.99 26.87 -12.95
C GLU A 127 -5.27 27.58 -11.79
N ASN A 128 -4.15 27.02 -11.34
CA ASN A 128 -3.36 27.59 -10.25
C ASN A 128 -2.13 28.39 -10.71
N HIS A 129 -2.04 28.72 -12.01
CA HIS A 129 -0.95 29.50 -12.61
C HIS A 129 0.45 28.90 -12.34
N VAL A 130 0.55 27.58 -12.21
CA VAL A 130 1.82 26.86 -12.06
C VAL A 130 2.36 26.51 -13.44
N ASN A 131 3.48 27.13 -13.82
CA ASN A 131 4.14 26.87 -15.10
C ASN A 131 5.27 25.85 -14.91
N ILE A 132 5.01 24.59 -15.24
CA ILE A 132 5.97 23.48 -15.17
C ILE A 132 5.73 22.52 -16.34
N GLU A 133 6.81 22.12 -17.01
CA GLU A 133 6.75 21.09 -18.05
C GLU A 133 6.54 19.71 -17.42
N ILE A 134 5.47 19.00 -17.83
CA ILE A 134 5.21 17.63 -17.36
C ILE A 134 5.75 16.64 -18.39
N VAL A 135 6.68 15.79 -17.95
CA VAL A 135 7.27 14.71 -18.77
C VAL A 135 6.66 13.37 -18.35
N LYS A 136 5.96 12.70 -19.26
CA LYS A 136 5.38 11.38 -19.03
C LYS A 136 6.46 10.31 -19.10
N VAL A 137 6.55 9.47 -18.07
CA VAL A 137 7.55 8.39 -17.98
C VAL A 137 6.88 7.09 -17.57
N LEU A 138 7.10 6.03 -18.34
CA LEU A 138 6.60 4.69 -18.06
C LEU A 138 7.78 3.78 -17.72
N VAL A 139 7.78 3.19 -16.52
CA VAL A 139 8.88 2.34 -16.05
C VAL A 139 8.40 0.90 -15.92
N PHE A 140 9.00 0.00 -16.70
CA PHE A 140 8.78 -1.44 -16.60
C PHE A 140 9.80 -2.08 -15.66
N THR A 141 9.32 -2.78 -14.63
CA THR A 141 10.17 -3.28 -13.53
C THR A 141 10.44 -4.78 -13.56
N ASP A 142 9.72 -5.54 -14.37
CA ASP A 142 9.98 -6.96 -14.60
C ASP A 142 11.18 -7.11 -15.56
N TYR A 143 12.12 -8.00 -15.23
CA TYR A 143 13.32 -8.22 -16.05
C TYR A 143 13.06 -9.05 -17.31
N GLU A 144 11.94 -9.78 -17.35
CA GLU A 144 11.55 -10.65 -18.46
C GLU A 144 10.52 -10.01 -19.39
N VAL A 145 10.16 -8.73 -19.15
CA VAL A 145 9.28 -8.01 -20.06
C VAL A 145 10.00 -7.65 -21.35
N VAL A 146 9.36 -7.90 -22.47
CA VAL A 146 9.83 -7.50 -23.81
C VAL A 146 8.86 -6.47 -24.36
N LEU A 147 9.36 -5.33 -24.81
CA LEU A 147 8.56 -4.24 -25.37
C LEU A 147 8.93 -4.02 -26.83
N ASP A 148 7.91 -3.96 -27.70
CA ASP A 148 8.01 -3.56 -29.09
C ASP A 148 7.01 -2.42 -29.33
N ILE A 149 7.53 -1.17 -29.37
CA ILE A 149 6.73 0.04 -29.54
C ILE A 149 7.06 0.62 -30.92
N GLN A 150 6.14 0.52 -31.85
CA GLN A 150 6.32 0.84 -33.26
C GLN A 150 5.89 2.26 -33.63
N GLU A 151 5.37 3.03 -32.68
CA GLU A 151 4.85 4.38 -32.90
C GLU A 151 5.46 5.38 -31.90
N GLU A 152 5.59 6.63 -32.30
CA GLU A 152 5.93 7.72 -31.39
C GLU A 152 4.75 8.01 -30.45
N THR A 153 5.01 8.02 -29.13
CA THR A 153 3.96 8.09 -28.12
C THR A 153 4.00 9.35 -27.24
N GLY A 154 5.08 10.15 -27.34
CA GLY A 154 5.32 11.26 -26.44
C GLY A 154 5.49 10.85 -24.95
N VAL A 155 5.70 9.54 -24.71
CA VAL A 155 5.97 8.95 -23.40
C VAL A 155 7.39 8.37 -23.39
N VAL A 156 8.19 8.76 -22.41
CA VAL A 156 9.51 8.16 -22.19
C VAL A 156 9.32 6.79 -21.57
N VAL A 157 9.68 5.74 -22.30
CA VAL A 157 9.59 4.36 -21.82
C VAL A 157 10.96 3.89 -21.36
N LYS A 158 11.02 3.32 -20.15
CA LYS A 158 12.25 2.83 -19.54
C LYS A 158 12.05 1.45 -18.92
N TYR A 159 13.06 0.60 -19.05
CA TYR A 159 13.21 -0.56 -18.19
C TYR A 159 13.87 -0.13 -16.87
N LEU A 160 13.59 -0.83 -15.79
CA LEU A 160 14.16 -0.48 -14.49
C LEU A 160 15.69 -0.45 -14.48
N TRP A 161 16.35 -1.34 -15.23
CA TRP A 161 17.80 -1.39 -15.35
C TRP A 161 18.38 -0.17 -16.10
N ASP A 162 17.66 0.39 -17.08
CA ASP A 162 18.04 1.60 -17.82
C ASP A 162 17.61 2.89 -17.09
N PHE A 163 16.55 2.83 -16.31
CA PHE A 163 15.99 3.96 -15.56
C PHE A 163 17.02 4.59 -14.62
N CYS A 164 17.87 3.78 -13.98
CA CYS A 164 18.91 4.27 -13.06
C CYS A 164 19.90 5.20 -13.77
N GLY A 165 20.48 4.76 -14.89
CA GLY A 165 21.45 5.55 -15.67
C GLY A 165 20.82 6.79 -16.29
N TRP A 166 19.60 6.66 -16.82
CA TRP A 166 18.84 7.79 -17.35
C TRP A 166 18.56 8.85 -16.25
N LEU A 167 18.13 8.43 -15.06
CA LEU A 167 17.84 9.34 -13.95
C LEU A 167 19.13 10.02 -13.43
N GLN A 168 20.25 9.29 -13.36
CA GLN A 168 21.56 9.86 -13.01
C GLN A 168 21.96 10.99 -13.97
N LYS A 169 21.80 10.76 -15.27
CA LYS A 169 22.08 11.76 -16.30
C LYS A 169 21.23 13.01 -16.10
N LEU A 170 19.92 12.87 -15.90
CA LEU A 170 19.02 14.00 -15.64
C LEU A 170 19.43 14.80 -14.38
N CYS A 171 19.75 14.12 -13.30
CA CYS A 171 20.19 14.76 -12.05
C CYS A 171 21.51 15.50 -12.21
N THR A 172 22.41 15.04 -13.08
CA THR A 172 23.71 15.68 -13.33
C THR A 172 23.58 16.90 -14.25
N GLU A 173 22.70 16.82 -15.25
CA GLU A 173 22.48 17.90 -16.20
C GLU A 173 21.68 19.07 -15.64
N SER A 174 20.83 18.83 -14.65
CA SER A 174 20.01 19.87 -14.03
C SER A 174 20.75 20.56 -12.88
N GLY A 175 21.48 21.61 -13.19
CA GLY A 175 22.37 22.31 -12.25
C GLY A 175 21.72 23.09 -11.09
N GLN A 176 20.40 23.21 -10.98
CA GLN A 176 19.72 23.91 -9.87
C GLN A 176 18.30 23.37 -9.59
N ARG A 177 17.92 23.42 -8.31
CA ARG A 177 16.53 23.20 -7.86
C ARG A 177 15.68 24.40 -8.31
N GLY A 178 14.76 24.20 -9.23
CA GLY A 178 13.69 25.17 -9.45
C GLY A 178 12.74 25.16 -8.24
N SER A 179 12.49 26.32 -7.65
CA SER A 179 11.47 26.50 -6.61
C SER A 179 10.11 26.74 -7.26
N ILE A 180 9.50 25.71 -7.84
CA ILE A 180 8.15 25.80 -8.41
C ILE A 180 7.17 25.23 -7.37
N PRO A 181 6.11 25.96 -6.97
CA PRO A 181 5.20 25.58 -5.89
C PRO A 181 4.11 24.58 -6.35
N TRP A 182 4.50 23.57 -7.15
CA TRP A 182 3.56 22.58 -7.67
C TRP A 182 3.03 21.63 -6.57
N LYS A 183 3.85 21.38 -5.55
CA LYS A 183 3.46 20.49 -4.45
C LYS A 183 2.35 21.12 -3.61
N GLU A 184 2.50 22.37 -3.24
CA GLU A 184 1.53 23.14 -2.47
C GLU A 184 0.21 23.27 -3.24
N CYS A 185 0.29 23.45 -4.56
CA CYS A 185 -0.87 23.45 -5.45
C CYS A 185 -1.66 22.14 -5.36
N LEU A 186 -0.99 20.98 -5.29
CA LEU A 186 -1.66 19.66 -5.24
C LEU A 186 -2.31 19.38 -3.90
N GLU A 187 -1.94 20.05 -2.81
CA GLU A 187 -2.47 19.76 -1.47
C GLU A 187 -3.99 19.91 -1.38
N SER A 188 -4.57 20.92 -2.08
CA SER A 188 -6.02 21.15 -2.11
C SER A 188 -6.82 20.08 -2.88
N TYR A 189 -6.17 19.35 -3.77
CA TYR A 189 -6.77 18.28 -4.58
C TYR A 189 -6.46 16.88 -4.03
N THR A 190 -5.59 16.79 -3.02
CA THR A 190 -5.16 15.52 -2.45
C THR A 190 -6.27 14.88 -1.62
N VAL A 191 -6.55 13.62 -1.88
CA VAL A 191 -7.56 12.83 -1.17
C VAL A 191 -6.96 11.57 -0.56
N THR A 192 -7.67 11.01 0.42
CA THR A 192 -7.27 9.72 0.99
C THR A 192 -7.34 8.61 -0.06
N PRO A 193 -6.43 7.63 -0.01
CA PRO A 193 -6.48 6.47 -0.90
C PRO A 193 -7.85 5.79 -0.90
N TYR A 194 -8.22 5.23 -2.04
CA TYR A 194 -9.51 4.55 -2.20
C TYR A 194 -9.67 3.39 -1.19
N ARG A 195 -10.88 3.27 -0.65
CA ARG A 195 -11.31 2.10 0.12
C ARG A 195 -12.54 1.49 -0.54
N PRO A 196 -12.68 0.16 -0.54
CA PRO A 196 -13.85 -0.51 -1.06
C PRO A 196 -15.15 -0.05 -0.40
N VAL A 197 -16.26 -0.10 -1.14
CA VAL A 197 -17.59 0.25 -0.61
C VAL A 197 -18.06 -0.79 0.41
N LYS A 198 -17.63 -2.05 0.31
CA LYS A 198 -18.07 -3.17 1.16
C LYS A 198 -16.89 -3.74 1.95
N ASP A 199 -17.08 -3.97 3.24
CA ASP A 199 -16.17 -4.72 4.09
C ASP A 199 -16.64 -6.18 4.25
N PHE A 200 -15.90 -6.99 5.03
CA PHE A 200 -16.23 -8.40 5.22
C PHE A 200 -17.59 -8.64 5.89
N SER A 201 -18.18 -7.65 6.56
CA SER A 201 -19.53 -7.80 7.15
C SER A 201 -20.64 -8.03 6.12
N SER A 202 -20.39 -7.71 4.86
CA SER A 202 -21.30 -7.97 3.74
C SER A 202 -21.14 -9.36 3.11
N GLU A 203 -20.15 -10.14 3.54
CA GLU A 203 -19.92 -11.50 3.05
C GLU A 203 -20.86 -12.49 3.77
N MET A 204 -21.72 -13.16 2.99
CA MET A 204 -22.75 -14.04 3.53
C MET A 204 -22.30 -15.52 3.66
N THR A 205 -21.32 -15.92 2.87
CA THR A 205 -21.00 -17.34 2.65
C THR A 205 -19.70 -17.81 3.28
N ARG A 206 -18.72 -16.91 3.39
CA ARG A 206 -17.39 -17.26 3.90
C ARG A 206 -17.29 -17.06 5.40
N LYS A 207 -16.66 -18.02 6.08
CA LYS A 207 -16.34 -17.93 7.50
C LYS A 207 -14.83 -17.68 7.68
N LEU A 208 -14.50 -16.87 8.66
CA LEU A 208 -13.11 -16.60 9.04
C LEU A 208 -12.67 -17.60 10.11
N THR A 209 -11.46 -18.14 10.00
CA THR A 209 -10.83 -18.91 11.08
C THR A 209 -10.48 -17.96 12.22
N PRO A 210 -11.04 -18.15 13.43
CA PRO A 210 -10.70 -17.33 14.59
C PRO A 210 -9.32 -17.71 15.13
N GLY A 211 -8.67 -16.78 15.81
CA GLY A 211 -7.39 -17.00 16.46
C GLY A 211 -6.37 -15.90 16.20
N ILE A 212 -5.26 -15.96 16.91
CA ILE A 212 -4.06 -15.17 16.65
C ILE A 212 -3.23 -15.93 15.60
N ILE A 213 -2.90 -15.24 14.50
CA ILE A 213 -2.09 -15.82 13.43
C ILE A 213 -0.61 -15.61 13.74
N CYS A 214 0.21 -16.64 13.56
CA CYS A 214 1.67 -16.49 13.63
C CYS A 214 2.19 -15.66 12.44
N PRO A 215 2.93 -14.56 12.65
CA PRO A 215 3.43 -13.74 11.56
C PRO A 215 4.51 -14.43 10.73
N ASN A 216 5.14 -15.51 11.26
CA ASN A 216 6.20 -16.25 10.58
C ASN A 216 5.68 -17.38 9.68
N CYS A 217 4.72 -18.19 10.18
CA CYS A 217 4.25 -19.39 9.46
C CYS A 217 2.75 -19.40 9.16
N ASN A 218 2.01 -18.37 9.56
CA ASN A 218 0.55 -18.25 9.48
C ASN A 218 -0.23 -19.34 10.26
N GLY A 219 0.40 -20.09 11.17
CA GLY A 219 -0.26 -21.05 12.04
C GLY A 219 -1.08 -20.37 13.14
N PHE A 220 -2.05 -21.11 13.72
CA PHE A 220 -2.95 -20.61 14.76
C PHE A 220 -2.66 -21.21 16.14
N GLU A 221 -1.77 -22.19 16.23
CA GLU A 221 -1.49 -22.94 17.45
C GLU A 221 -0.38 -22.28 18.26
N TRP A 222 -0.71 -21.85 19.48
CA TRP A 222 0.20 -21.13 20.34
C TRP A 222 0.31 -21.78 21.72
N GLN A 223 1.54 -21.94 22.20
CA GLN A 223 1.82 -22.13 23.61
C GLN A 223 1.76 -20.77 24.30
N GLN A 224 0.86 -20.65 25.29
CA GLN A 224 0.66 -19.39 26.00
C GLN A 224 1.48 -19.35 27.29
N HIS A 225 2.40 -18.39 27.36
CA HIS A 225 3.12 -18.04 28.57
C HIS A 225 2.53 -16.78 29.23
N ARG A 226 3.02 -16.39 30.40
CA ARG A 226 2.51 -15.23 31.13
C ARG A 226 2.53 -13.95 30.31
N TYR A 227 3.63 -13.65 29.60
CA TYR A 227 3.86 -12.39 28.90
C TYR A 227 4.01 -12.53 27.37
N TYR A 228 4.19 -13.73 26.86
CA TYR A 228 4.42 -13.99 25.44
C TYR A 228 3.68 -15.24 24.95
N LEU A 229 3.61 -15.39 23.65
CA LEU A 229 3.09 -16.54 22.93
C LEU A 229 4.21 -17.15 22.11
N CYS A 230 4.36 -18.49 22.13
CA CYS A 230 5.27 -19.23 21.25
C CYS A 230 4.47 -20.09 20.28
N CYS A 231 4.71 -19.92 18.97
CA CYS A 231 4.06 -20.73 17.96
C CYS A 231 4.52 -22.18 18.05
N GLN A 232 3.57 -23.11 18.15
CA GLN A 232 3.87 -24.56 18.26
C GLN A 232 4.41 -25.13 16.95
N HIS A 233 4.11 -24.48 15.80
CA HIS A 233 4.53 -24.96 14.50
C HIS A 233 5.96 -24.53 14.12
N CYS A 234 6.37 -23.28 14.38
CA CYS A 234 7.66 -22.76 13.92
C CYS A 234 8.57 -22.22 15.05
N GLY A 235 8.14 -22.29 16.31
CA GLY A 235 8.91 -21.80 17.46
C GLY A 235 9.00 -20.26 17.59
N TYR A 236 8.39 -19.50 16.68
CA TYR A 236 8.41 -18.03 16.77
C TYR A 236 7.67 -17.57 18.03
N CYS A 237 8.32 -16.70 18.82
CA CYS A 237 7.74 -16.15 20.03
C CYS A 237 7.54 -14.63 19.90
N GLU A 238 6.38 -14.14 20.33
CA GLU A 238 6.07 -12.71 20.38
C GLU A 238 5.37 -12.31 21.70
N PRO A 239 5.50 -11.04 22.14
CA PRO A 239 4.76 -10.54 23.30
C PRO A 239 3.26 -10.67 23.10
N LYS A 240 2.52 -11.11 24.13
CA LYS A 240 1.05 -11.18 24.08
C LYS A 240 0.42 -9.85 23.64
N GLU A 241 0.95 -8.75 24.14
CA GLU A 241 0.46 -7.41 23.81
C GLU A 241 0.56 -7.13 22.30
N THR A 242 1.71 -7.42 21.70
CA THR A 242 1.93 -7.28 20.25
C THR A 242 0.96 -8.16 19.45
N ALA A 243 0.82 -9.43 19.84
CA ALA A 243 -0.06 -10.39 19.19
C ALA A 243 -1.54 -9.94 19.20
N TYR A 244 -2.02 -9.44 20.35
CA TYR A 244 -3.38 -8.94 20.49
C TYR A 244 -3.60 -7.67 19.63
N VAL A 245 -2.70 -6.68 19.73
CA VAL A 245 -2.82 -5.44 18.95
C VAL A 245 -2.82 -5.74 17.46
N ARG A 246 -1.92 -6.61 16.98
CA ARG A 246 -1.85 -7.02 15.58
C ARG A 246 -3.16 -7.69 15.13
N THR A 247 -3.72 -8.58 15.95
CA THR A 247 -4.99 -9.24 15.65
C THR A 247 -6.19 -8.29 15.65
N ILE A 248 -6.20 -7.28 16.54
CA ILE A 248 -7.21 -6.21 16.52
C ILE A 248 -7.11 -5.40 15.23
N CYS A 249 -5.90 -5.09 14.76
CA CYS A 249 -5.69 -4.38 13.50
C CYS A 249 -6.13 -5.24 12.28
N GLU A 250 -5.90 -6.56 12.31
CA GLU A 250 -6.42 -7.49 11.28
C GLU A 250 -7.95 -7.48 11.23
N TYR A 251 -8.61 -7.55 12.39
CA TYR A 251 -10.07 -7.37 12.48
C TYR A 251 -10.48 -6.01 11.88
N GLY A 252 -9.81 -4.95 12.29
CA GLY A 252 -10.07 -3.59 11.81
C GLY A 252 -9.93 -3.45 10.29
N THR A 253 -8.98 -4.14 9.70
CA THR A 253 -8.76 -4.16 8.24
C THR A 253 -9.90 -4.90 7.52
N LEU A 254 -10.38 -6.02 8.05
CA LEU A 254 -11.47 -6.80 7.44
C LEU A 254 -12.84 -6.15 7.65
N PHE A 255 -13.09 -5.58 8.82
CA PHE A 255 -14.37 -4.97 9.23
C PHE A 255 -14.26 -3.45 9.38
N PHE A 256 -13.65 -2.80 8.40
CA PHE A 256 -13.29 -1.37 8.49
C PHE A 256 -14.47 -0.40 8.60
N LYS A 257 -15.70 -0.87 8.37
CA LYS A 257 -16.94 -0.10 8.58
C LYS A 257 -17.52 -0.22 9.98
N LYS A 258 -17.01 -1.17 10.78
CA LYS A 258 -17.51 -1.41 12.14
C LYS A 258 -16.59 -0.78 13.17
N THR A 259 -17.16 -0.34 14.29
CA THR A 259 -16.39 0.00 15.49
C THR A 259 -15.81 -1.27 16.10
N LEU A 260 -14.71 -1.12 16.84
CA LEU A 260 -14.12 -2.24 17.60
C LEU A 260 -14.93 -2.45 18.88
N THR A 261 -15.50 -3.62 19.04
CA THR A 261 -16.22 -4.01 20.28
C THR A 261 -15.57 -5.25 20.89
N ILE A 262 -15.59 -5.35 22.21
CA ILE A 262 -15.02 -6.50 22.94
C ILE A 262 -15.66 -7.81 22.49
N CYS A 263 -16.98 -7.81 22.29
CA CYS A 263 -17.72 -8.99 21.90
C CYS A 263 -17.27 -9.54 20.54
N GLU A 264 -17.19 -8.68 19.52
CA GLU A 264 -16.76 -9.08 18.17
C GLU A 264 -15.28 -9.49 18.13
N LEU A 265 -14.43 -8.76 18.86
CA LEU A 265 -13.01 -9.07 18.96
C LEU A 265 -12.76 -10.41 19.69
N MET A 266 -13.54 -10.74 20.72
CA MET A 266 -13.45 -12.06 21.39
C MET A 266 -13.85 -13.19 20.44
N LYS A 267 -14.90 -13.01 19.64
CA LYS A 267 -15.26 -13.98 18.59
C LYS A 267 -14.15 -14.17 17.58
N PHE A 268 -13.49 -13.08 17.18
CA PHE A 268 -12.40 -13.10 16.21
C PHE A 268 -11.10 -13.70 16.77
N LEU A 269 -10.80 -13.45 18.04
CA LEU A 269 -9.67 -14.05 18.76
C LEU A 269 -9.91 -15.55 19.06
N GLY A 270 -11.16 -15.96 19.25
CA GLY A 270 -11.52 -17.31 19.67
C GLY A 270 -11.52 -17.51 21.19
N GLN A 271 -11.98 -18.71 21.64
CA GLN A 271 -12.29 -18.98 23.05
C GLN A 271 -11.06 -19.08 23.97
N ASN A 272 -9.87 -19.29 23.41
CA ASN A 272 -8.66 -19.57 24.20
C ASN A 272 -7.94 -18.29 24.71
N TYR A 273 -8.52 -17.13 24.49
CA TYR A 273 -7.87 -15.86 24.82
C TYR A 273 -8.61 -15.07 25.89
N SER A 274 -7.86 -14.35 26.74
CA SER A 274 -8.39 -13.65 27.90
C SER A 274 -9.12 -12.35 27.51
N ARG A 275 -10.40 -12.26 27.88
CA ARG A 275 -11.21 -11.03 27.76
C ARG A 275 -10.62 -9.85 28.54
N SER A 276 -10.22 -10.06 29.79
CA SER A 276 -9.62 -9.01 30.62
C SER A 276 -8.30 -8.50 30.05
N TYR A 277 -7.55 -9.37 29.37
CA TYR A 277 -6.33 -8.95 28.69
C TYR A 277 -6.64 -8.12 27.44
N LEU A 278 -7.65 -8.52 26.66
CA LEU A 278 -8.14 -7.75 25.51
C LEU A 278 -8.59 -6.35 25.92
N GLU A 279 -9.38 -6.25 27.01
CA GLU A 279 -9.85 -4.94 27.53
C GLU A 279 -8.69 -4.02 27.89
N ARG A 280 -7.66 -4.53 28.57
CA ARG A 280 -6.44 -3.74 28.88
C ARG A 280 -5.69 -3.28 27.63
N VAL A 281 -5.58 -4.14 26.62
CA VAL A 281 -4.93 -3.79 25.36
C VAL A 281 -5.70 -2.70 24.62
N LEU A 282 -7.03 -2.81 24.56
CA LEU A 282 -7.89 -1.81 23.94
C LEU A 282 -7.77 -0.45 24.62
N LEU A 283 -7.87 -0.42 25.96
CA LEU A 283 -7.71 0.82 26.74
C LEU A 283 -6.35 1.48 26.56
N LYS A 284 -5.31 0.68 26.38
CA LYS A 284 -3.93 1.18 26.25
C LYS A 284 -3.60 1.71 24.85
N HIS A 285 -4.15 1.09 23.81
CA HIS A 285 -3.70 1.31 22.44
C HIS A 285 -4.74 1.93 21.51
N PHE A 286 -6.02 1.85 21.85
CA PHE A 286 -7.10 2.28 20.97
C PHE A 286 -7.93 3.41 21.62
N GLN A 287 -8.40 4.33 20.80
CA GLN A 287 -9.22 5.45 21.25
C GLN A 287 -10.64 4.97 21.57
N SER A 288 -11.05 5.17 22.81
CA SER A 288 -12.42 4.90 23.24
C SER A 288 -13.39 5.90 22.62
N LEU A 289 -14.51 5.40 22.11
CA LEU A 289 -15.62 6.19 21.60
C LEU A 289 -16.70 6.24 22.71
N LYS A 290 -17.07 7.46 23.12
CA LYS A 290 -18.17 7.67 24.07
C LYS A 290 -19.49 7.61 23.30
N PHE A 291 -20.19 6.47 23.36
CA PHE A 291 -21.57 6.37 22.90
C PHE A 291 -22.54 6.54 24.08
N LYS A 292 -23.75 7.05 23.79
CA LYS A 292 -24.86 7.16 24.78
C LYS A 292 -25.33 5.79 25.30
N SER A 293 -24.89 4.67 24.70
CA SER A 293 -25.19 3.31 25.14
C SER A 293 -24.10 2.77 26.07
N LYS A 294 -24.49 1.88 27.01
CA LYS A 294 -23.59 1.26 28.01
C LYS A 294 -22.47 0.38 27.43
N GLN A 295 -22.30 0.30 26.10
CA GLN A 295 -21.34 -0.54 25.44
C GLN A 295 -20.09 0.27 25.06
N PHE A 296 -18.93 -0.11 25.62
CA PHE A 296 -17.65 0.48 25.27
C PHE A 296 -17.26 0.04 23.85
N CYS A 297 -17.10 1.03 22.97
CA CYS A 297 -16.60 0.84 21.61
C CYS A 297 -15.31 1.62 21.42
N TYR A 298 -14.47 1.15 20.49
CA TYR A 298 -13.21 1.81 20.17
C TYR A 298 -13.18 2.16 18.68
N GLN A 299 -12.43 3.22 18.36
CA GLN A 299 -12.27 3.68 17.00
C GLN A 299 -11.56 2.62 16.16
N ASN A 300 -12.13 2.33 14.99
CA ASN A 300 -11.53 1.46 13.99
C ASN A 300 -11.00 2.31 12.84
N ASN A 301 -9.69 2.31 12.64
CA ASN A 301 -9.07 3.04 11.54
C ASN A 301 -8.90 2.18 10.28
N GLY A 302 -9.18 0.87 10.35
CA GLY A 302 -9.02 -0.06 9.21
C GLY A 302 -7.60 -0.10 8.67
N ILE A 303 -6.59 -0.05 9.56
CA ILE A 303 -5.18 0.05 9.20
C ILE A 303 -4.44 -1.17 9.76
N GLU A 304 -3.56 -1.76 8.94
CA GLU A 304 -2.68 -2.85 9.34
C GLU A 304 -1.71 -2.43 10.45
N PHE A 305 -1.33 -3.37 11.31
CA PHE A 305 -0.47 -3.12 12.47
C PHE A 305 0.85 -2.40 12.13
N GLU A 306 1.52 -2.75 11.05
CA GLU A 306 2.79 -2.12 10.63
C GLU A 306 2.67 -0.61 10.38
N TYR A 307 1.48 -0.14 10.00
CA TYR A 307 1.22 1.27 9.70
C TYR A 307 0.45 1.99 10.81
N TRP A 308 -0.29 1.25 11.64
CA TRP A 308 -1.04 1.82 12.76
C TRP A 308 -0.14 2.45 13.80
N PHE A 309 0.96 1.75 14.13
CA PHE A 309 1.88 2.14 15.19
C PHE A 309 3.26 2.52 14.66
N SER A 310 3.34 3.18 13.53
CA SER A 310 4.60 3.66 12.98
C SER A 310 5.38 4.54 13.97
N ASP A 311 4.67 5.35 14.77
CA ASP A 311 5.19 6.17 15.86
C ASP A 311 5.58 5.36 17.11
N ARG A 312 5.00 4.17 17.29
CA ARG A 312 5.24 3.26 18.44
C ARG A 312 6.10 2.06 18.12
N LYS A 313 6.71 2.00 16.93
CA LYS A 313 7.58 0.90 16.53
C LYS A 313 8.64 0.60 17.60
N LYS A 314 9.32 1.62 18.11
CA LYS A 314 10.33 1.46 19.17
C LYS A 314 9.78 0.80 20.45
N TYR A 315 8.51 1.05 20.78
CA TYR A 315 7.86 0.42 21.94
C TYR A 315 7.69 -1.10 21.72
N PHE A 316 7.15 -1.52 20.58
CA PHE A 316 6.93 -2.93 20.27
C PHE A 316 8.26 -3.68 20.05
N ASP A 317 9.26 -3.05 19.43
CA ASP A 317 10.61 -3.60 19.29
C ASP A 317 11.25 -3.84 20.66
N LYS A 318 11.05 -2.93 21.63
CA LYS A 318 11.52 -3.10 23.02
C LYS A 318 10.81 -4.25 23.73
N LEU A 319 9.51 -4.45 23.50
CA LEU A 319 8.77 -5.59 24.05
C LEU A 319 9.32 -6.90 23.47
N GLN A 320 9.57 -6.95 22.17
CA GLN A 320 10.11 -8.14 21.50
C GLN A 320 11.48 -8.52 22.04
N LYS A 321 12.37 -7.56 22.23
CA LYS A 321 13.72 -7.80 22.81
C LYS A 321 13.67 -8.42 24.21
N ARG A 322 12.65 -8.13 25.02
CA ARG A 322 12.53 -8.68 26.38
C ARG A 322 12.26 -10.18 26.40
N ILE A 323 11.71 -10.77 25.35
CA ILE A 323 11.48 -12.22 25.26
C ILE A 323 12.81 -12.97 25.14
N HIS A 324 13.75 -12.43 24.39
CA HIS A 324 15.05 -13.05 24.15
C HIS A 324 16.02 -12.99 25.36
N TRP A 325 15.68 -12.24 26.42
CA TRP A 325 16.49 -12.12 27.64
C TRP A 325 16.00 -13.02 28.77
N GLY A 326 14.88 -13.72 28.57
CA GLY A 326 14.24 -14.58 29.57
C GLY A 326 14.19 -16.07 29.18
N SER A 327 14.90 -16.45 28.12
CA SER A 327 15.06 -17.85 27.67
C SER A 327 16.43 -18.38 27.95
#